data_9a37d5c5d4da867779e674ab7a41f0db
#
_entry.id   9a37d5c5d4da867779e674ab7a41f0db
#
_cell.length_a   1.000
_cell.length_b   1.000
_cell.length_c   1.000
_cell.angle_alpha   90.00
_cell.angle_beta   90.00
_cell.angle_gamma   90.00
#
_symmetry.space_group_name_H-M   'P 1'
#
loop_
_entity.id
_entity.type
_entity.pdbx_description
1 polymer ?
#
loop_
_entity_poly.entity_id
_entity_poly.type
_entity_poly.pdbx_seq_one_letter_code
_entity_poly.pdbx_strand_id
1 'polypeptide(L)'
;MFKVFISSNQTEFEKERQFIKKEFEADYFLKSFFKIFLFEDSPSFGLSPETTYFEEVRKSDVYIGLIGSDYGTIKDNGLSPTEEEYDEFHASNPDSFFYIQNVDKRDAESERFILKIQPDNKYSFFDTNQDLIDEIKKSLVKYIERGQKDNDNFDKKLILNSSIDDVDDEAYGLFFDLLKDDDSFTKLKDIDNKAYLLERIGAGEIVNGVFHLNIAGALFFAEDVNKFLSHEIKMVRFKGITKFDAIDRLNFKGSLLMGIKEFERFFKKNTNSGFIIDGMNRINIDEYPIKAIREGFINALAHRNYERSSSFIEFYIFDDRIEIINPGKLKYPLTIEDIKNDEGIGHRNERICDILYKTNYMEHIGRGISQMIDEMKKSGLEEPEFSEGNDSFKVMFKGNGGKISHYENNENVINLKDLGLNQRQIVILTEIINNNVSMTYDDHIKMFNTSKPTAERDFRKLAKLNLVKKSIVNRKVQFSSPDY
;
A
#
# COMPACT_ATOMS: atom_id res chain seq x y z
N MET A 1 16.69 0.73 -4.13
CA MET A 1 17.80 -0.11 -4.59
C MET A 1 18.92 0.12 -3.60
N PHE A 2 19.33 -0.93 -2.89
CA PHE A 2 20.37 -0.86 -1.86
C PHE A 2 21.74 -0.70 -2.49
N LYS A 3 22.55 0.19 -1.95
CA LYS A 3 23.91 0.40 -2.42
C LYS A 3 24.86 -0.49 -1.63
N VAL A 4 25.62 -1.33 -2.34
CA VAL A 4 26.60 -2.25 -1.76
C VAL A 4 28.01 -1.75 -2.06
N PHE A 5 28.78 -1.46 -1.02
CA PHE A 5 30.19 -1.12 -1.12
C PHE A 5 31.04 -2.40 -0.97
N ILE A 6 31.95 -2.65 -1.90
CA ILE A 6 32.90 -3.77 -1.83
C ILE A 6 34.29 -3.24 -1.52
N SER A 7 34.81 -3.64 -0.38
CA SER A 7 36.12 -3.30 0.13
C SER A 7 37.04 -4.50 0.20
N SER A 8 38.26 -4.36 -0.24
CA SER A 8 39.31 -5.39 -0.19
C SER A 8 40.68 -4.80 -0.55
N ASN A 9 41.75 -5.55 -0.30
CA ASN A 9 43.01 -5.28 -0.96
C ASN A 9 42.81 -5.41 -2.49
N GLN A 10 42.94 -4.29 -3.20
CA GLN A 10 42.64 -4.18 -4.63
C GLN A 10 43.53 -5.07 -5.50
N THR A 11 44.79 -5.21 -5.13
CA THR A 11 45.77 -6.02 -5.89
C THR A 11 45.50 -7.52 -5.70
N GLU A 12 45.17 -7.93 -4.49
CA GLU A 12 44.93 -9.34 -4.17
C GLU A 12 43.61 -9.83 -4.76
N PHE A 13 42.54 -9.01 -4.71
CA PHE A 13 41.17 -9.37 -5.07
C PHE A 13 40.66 -8.76 -6.38
N GLU A 14 41.54 -8.36 -7.30
CA GLU A 14 41.12 -7.77 -8.57
C GLU A 14 40.15 -8.65 -9.36
N LYS A 15 40.45 -9.97 -9.44
CA LYS A 15 39.64 -10.96 -10.19
C LYS A 15 38.30 -11.21 -9.51
N GLU A 16 38.29 -11.37 -8.19
CA GLU A 16 37.10 -11.61 -7.38
C GLU A 16 36.14 -10.43 -7.48
N ARG A 17 36.62 -9.20 -7.38
CA ARG A 17 35.83 -7.96 -7.50
C ARG A 17 35.15 -7.87 -8.87
N GLN A 18 35.88 -8.13 -9.95
CA GLN A 18 35.30 -8.15 -11.30
C GLN A 18 34.31 -9.30 -11.50
N PHE A 19 34.58 -10.47 -10.91
CA PHE A 19 33.68 -11.61 -10.93
C PHE A 19 32.36 -11.27 -10.20
N ILE A 20 32.42 -10.72 -8.99
CA ILE A 20 31.25 -10.31 -8.22
C ILE A 20 30.42 -9.31 -9.04
N LYS A 21 31.05 -8.27 -9.63
CA LYS A 21 30.36 -7.28 -10.45
C LYS A 21 29.61 -7.93 -11.62
N LYS A 22 30.26 -8.81 -12.36
CA LYS A 22 29.69 -9.53 -13.50
C LYS A 22 28.48 -10.36 -13.07
N GLU A 23 28.59 -11.11 -11.96
CA GLU A 23 27.51 -11.95 -11.44
C GLU A 23 26.30 -11.11 -10.96
N PHE A 24 26.53 -9.96 -10.34
CA PHE A 24 25.44 -9.05 -9.96
C PHE A 24 24.72 -8.45 -11.16
N GLU A 25 25.45 -8.13 -12.24
CA GLU A 25 24.86 -7.60 -13.47
C GLU A 25 24.06 -8.67 -14.24
N ALA A 26 24.48 -9.94 -14.14
CA ALA A 26 23.85 -11.08 -14.79
C ALA A 26 22.64 -11.62 -14.01
N ASP A 27 22.67 -11.55 -12.69
CA ASP A 27 21.64 -12.11 -11.82
C ASP A 27 20.47 -11.12 -11.69
N TYR A 28 19.28 -11.54 -12.14
CA TYR A 28 18.08 -10.71 -12.13
C TYR A 28 17.70 -10.23 -10.72
N PHE A 29 17.81 -11.11 -9.71
CA PHE A 29 17.51 -10.80 -8.31
C PHE A 29 18.48 -9.73 -7.78
N LEU A 30 19.78 -9.98 -7.85
CA LEU A 30 20.79 -9.06 -7.34
C LEU A 30 20.67 -7.69 -7.99
N LYS A 31 20.55 -7.62 -9.31
CA LYS A 31 20.38 -6.40 -10.09
C LYS A 31 19.11 -5.61 -9.74
N SER A 32 18.04 -6.30 -9.32
CA SER A 32 16.76 -5.65 -8.98
C SER A 32 16.79 -4.96 -7.63
N PHE A 33 17.56 -5.47 -6.67
CA PHE A 33 17.60 -4.96 -5.30
C PHE A 33 18.85 -4.18 -4.96
N PHE A 34 20.00 -4.52 -5.58
CA PHE A 34 21.30 -4.00 -5.20
C PHE A 34 22.00 -3.30 -6.36
N LYS A 35 22.75 -2.27 -6.01
CA LYS A 35 23.68 -1.60 -6.90
C LYS A 35 25.07 -1.67 -6.27
N ILE A 36 25.99 -2.39 -6.93
CA ILE A 36 27.38 -2.43 -6.49
C ILE A 36 28.08 -1.12 -6.76
N PHE A 37 28.92 -0.74 -5.83
CA PHE A 37 29.94 0.27 -6.00
C PHE A 37 31.32 -0.36 -5.84
N LEU A 38 32.13 -0.26 -6.89
CA LEU A 38 33.56 -0.55 -6.89
C LEU A 38 34.29 0.77 -7.11
N PHE A 39 35.33 1.03 -6.31
CA PHE A 39 36.07 2.30 -6.40
C PHE A 39 36.67 2.56 -7.78
N GLU A 40 37.17 1.51 -8.45
CA GLU A 40 37.75 1.56 -9.79
C GLU A 40 36.76 1.99 -10.89
N ASP A 41 35.47 1.93 -10.64
CA ASP A 41 34.42 2.40 -11.56
C ASP A 41 34.11 3.89 -11.41
N SER A 42 34.72 4.55 -10.42
CA SER A 42 34.46 5.98 -10.18
C SER A 42 35.11 6.82 -11.29
N PRO A 43 34.35 7.77 -11.88
CA PRO A 43 34.94 8.73 -12.81
C PRO A 43 35.99 9.60 -12.09
N SER A 44 36.95 10.11 -12.83
CA SER A 44 37.95 11.08 -12.31
C SER A 44 37.22 12.31 -11.78
N PHE A 45 37.30 12.55 -10.48
CA PHE A 45 36.72 13.72 -9.81
C PHE A 45 37.81 14.64 -9.27
N GLY A 46 37.51 15.95 -9.15
CA GLY A 46 38.41 16.94 -8.61
C GLY A 46 38.63 16.91 -7.09
N LEU A 47 38.15 15.84 -6.40
CA LEU A 47 38.39 15.57 -4.98
C LEU A 47 39.51 14.56 -4.80
N SER A 48 40.13 14.51 -3.61
CA SER A 48 41.11 13.48 -3.32
C SER A 48 40.42 12.07 -3.38
N PRO A 49 41.15 11.03 -3.79
CA PRO A 49 40.62 9.67 -3.77
C PRO A 49 40.04 9.30 -2.40
N GLU A 50 40.67 9.67 -1.30
CA GLU A 50 40.23 9.40 0.07
C GLU A 50 38.89 10.04 0.40
N THR A 51 38.69 11.30 0.03
CA THR A 51 37.40 12.00 0.27
C THR A 51 36.25 11.30 -0.49
N THR A 52 36.53 10.88 -1.73
CA THR A 52 35.53 10.27 -2.60
C THR A 52 35.08 8.90 -2.07
N TYR A 53 35.98 8.01 -1.65
CA TYR A 53 35.56 6.70 -1.19
C TYR A 53 34.90 6.74 0.20
N PHE A 54 35.31 7.58 1.13
CA PHE A 54 34.61 7.75 2.40
C PHE A 54 33.19 8.29 2.20
N GLU A 55 32.99 9.22 1.27
CA GLU A 55 31.61 9.63 0.93
C GLU A 55 30.77 8.49 0.39
N GLU A 56 31.34 7.64 -0.45
CA GLU A 56 30.63 6.51 -1.03
C GLU A 56 30.36 5.40 0.00
N VAL A 57 31.29 5.15 0.92
CA VAL A 57 31.12 4.27 2.08
C VAL A 57 29.94 4.73 2.93
N ARG A 58 29.90 6.02 3.31
CA ARG A 58 28.81 6.61 4.13
C ARG A 58 27.44 6.55 3.45
N LYS A 59 27.40 6.59 2.12
CA LYS A 59 26.15 6.53 1.31
C LYS A 59 25.71 5.10 1.03
N SER A 60 26.45 4.09 1.47
CA SER A 60 26.16 2.69 1.20
C SER A 60 25.28 2.08 2.29
N ASP A 61 24.36 1.19 1.88
CA ASP A 61 23.44 0.49 2.77
C ASP A 61 24.09 -0.79 3.33
N VAL A 62 25.00 -1.39 2.58
CA VAL A 62 25.68 -2.65 2.91
C VAL A 62 27.17 -2.54 2.60
N TYR A 63 27.99 -3.04 3.50
CA TYR A 63 29.43 -3.19 3.33
C TYR A 63 29.79 -4.66 3.14
N ILE A 64 30.59 -4.97 2.12
CA ILE A 64 31.17 -6.29 1.88
C ILE A 64 32.68 -6.16 1.95
N GLY A 65 33.29 -6.83 2.94
CA GLY A 65 34.73 -6.90 3.13
C GLY A 65 35.29 -8.25 2.68
N LEU A 66 36.31 -8.24 1.80
CA LEU A 66 37.06 -9.44 1.43
C LEU A 66 38.44 -9.39 2.08
N ILE A 67 38.81 -10.45 2.79
CA ILE A 67 40.10 -10.56 3.51
C ILE A 67 40.84 -11.81 3.01
N GLY A 68 42.05 -11.61 2.52
CA GLY A 68 42.95 -12.64 2.01
C GLY A 68 44.21 -12.83 2.84
N SER A 69 45.32 -13.08 2.17
CA SER A 69 46.64 -13.28 2.77
C SER A 69 47.37 -11.98 3.09
N ASP A 70 47.10 -10.92 2.33
CA ASP A 70 47.78 -9.65 2.34
C ASP A 70 46.90 -8.51 2.87
N TYR A 71 47.33 -7.89 3.97
CA TYR A 71 46.60 -6.77 4.59
C TYR A 71 46.60 -5.50 3.71
N GLY A 72 47.57 -5.38 2.81
CA GLY A 72 47.76 -4.23 1.93
C GLY A 72 48.65 -3.16 2.50
N THR A 73 48.68 -2.01 1.84
CA THR A 73 49.54 -0.89 2.21
C THR A 73 49.10 -0.24 3.51
N ILE A 74 49.99 -0.20 4.50
CA ILE A 74 49.76 0.46 5.78
C ILE A 74 50.03 1.95 5.61
N LYS A 75 49.06 2.79 5.98
CA LYS A 75 49.17 4.26 5.97
C LYS A 75 49.88 4.79 7.23
N ASP A 76 50.12 6.11 7.29
CA ASP A 76 50.77 6.79 8.42
C ASP A 76 50.03 6.58 9.76
N ASN A 77 48.74 6.32 9.73
CA ASN A 77 47.94 6.03 10.93
C ASN A 77 47.99 4.56 11.36
N GLY A 78 48.74 3.72 10.67
CA GLY A 78 48.89 2.29 10.97
C GLY A 78 47.79 1.40 10.45
N LEU A 79 46.84 1.89 9.66
CA LEU A 79 45.72 1.12 9.09
C LEU A 79 45.84 0.95 7.57
N SER A 80 45.24 -0.12 7.02
CA SER A 80 45.04 -0.23 5.58
C SER A 80 43.79 0.52 5.14
N PRO A 81 43.67 0.88 3.85
CA PRO A 81 42.44 1.47 3.32
C PRO A 81 41.18 0.66 3.62
N THR A 82 41.27 -0.66 3.51
CA THR A 82 40.15 -1.57 3.80
C THR A 82 39.68 -1.51 5.26
N GLU A 83 40.58 -1.42 6.22
CA GLU A 83 40.27 -1.29 7.63
C GLU A 83 39.67 0.08 7.96
N GLU A 84 40.18 1.16 7.37
CA GLU A 84 39.63 2.52 7.51
C GLU A 84 38.22 2.62 6.95
N GLU A 85 37.98 2.03 5.77
CA GLU A 85 36.63 1.96 5.15
C GLU A 85 35.63 1.23 6.03
N TYR A 86 36.06 0.14 6.65
CA TYR A 86 35.24 -0.59 7.63
C TYR A 86 34.94 0.25 8.86
N ASP A 87 35.93 0.88 9.46
CA ASP A 87 35.74 1.71 10.67
C ASP A 87 34.76 2.86 10.38
N GLU A 88 34.89 3.51 9.23
CA GLU A 88 34.00 4.58 8.79
C GLU A 88 32.55 4.09 8.57
N PHE A 89 32.37 2.92 7.93
CA PHE A 89 31.07 2.33 7.71
C PHE A 89 30.41 1.90 9.02
N HIS A 90 31.17 1.16 9.84
CA HIS A 90 30.67 0.55 11.08
C HIS A 90 30.27 1.60 12.13
N ALA A 91 30.88 2.77 12.12
CA ALA A 91 30.52 3.88 13.00
C ALA A 91 29.05 4.35 12.85
N SER A 92 28.45 4.13 11.68
CA SER A 92 27.08 4.58 11.38
C SER A 92 26.12 3.47 10.97
N ASN A 93 26.62 2.30 10.56
CA ASN A 93 25.81 1.21 10.03
C ASN A 93 26.40 -0.17 10.43
N PRO A 94 25.61 -1.06 11.07
CA PRO A 94 26.06 -2.38 11.49
C PRO A 94 26.09 -3.43 10.37
N ASP A 95 25.58 -3.13 9.16
CA ASP A 95 25.35 -4.08 8.09
C ASP A 95 26.60 -4.39 7.26
N SER A 96 27.60 -4.97 7.95
CA SER A 96 28.86 -5.42 7.36
C SER A 96 28.90 -6.94 7.20
N PHE A 97 29.29 -7.41 6.03
CA PHE A 97 29.47 -8.83 5.73
C PHE A 97 30.90 -9.10 5.32
N PHE A 98 31.56 -10.06 5.97
CA PHE A 98 32.95 -10.40 5.69
C PHE A 98 33.08 -11.79 5.09
N TYR A 99 33.93 -11.89 4.07
CA TYR A 99 34.28 -13.16 3.39
C TYR A 99 35.78 -13.30 3.43
N ILE A 100 36.23 -14.37 4.06
CA ILE A 100 37.64 -14.63 4.34
C ILE A 100 38.11 -15.77 3.42
N GLN A 101 39.09 -15.50 2.58
CA GLN A 101 39.64 -16.51 1.70
C GLN A 101 40.42 -17.55 2.51
N ASN A 102 40.24 -18.83 2.23
CA ASN A 102 41.06 -19.90 2.78
C ASN A 102 42.44 -19.85 2.15
N VAL A 103 43.49 -19.60 2.94
CA VAL A 103 44.88 -19.51 2.52
C VAL A 103 45.77 -20.22 3.51
N ASP A 104 46.89 -20.79 3.04
CA ASP A 104 47.85 -21.51 3.88
C ASP A 104 48.52 -20.62 4.92
N LYS A 105 48.71 -19.33 4.59
CA LYS A 105 49.40 -18.35 5.47
C LYS A 105 48.85 -16.93 5.24
N ARG A 106 48.66 -16.23 6.33
CA ARG A 106 48.32 -14.80 6.35
C ARG A 106 49.44 -13.99 7.00
N ASP A 107 49.50 -12.69 6.67
CA ASP A 107 50.31 -11.78 7.45
C ASP A 107 49.66 -11.47 8.84
N ALA A 108 50.46 -10.96 9.77
CA ALA A 108 50.04 -10.72 11.13
C ALA A 108 48.94 -9.62 11.23
N GLU A 109 48.94 -8.66 10.30
CA GLU A 109 48.02 -7.54 10.29
C GLU A 109 46.65 -7.98 9.74
N SER A 110 46.59 -8.87 8.75
CA SER A 110 45.35 -9.51 8.29
C SER A 110 44.69 -10.34 9.41
N GLU A 111 45.50 -11.13 10.16
CA GLU A 111 44.97 -11.87 11.32
C GLU A 111 44.46 -10.93 12.40
N ARG A 112 45.17 -9.85 12.70
CA ARG A 112 44.70 -8.82 13.63
C ARG A 112 43.38 -8.19 13.20
N PHE A 113 43.24 -7.85 11.92
CA PHE A 113 41.98 -7.28 11.40
C PHE A 113 40.82 -8.26 11.49
N ILE A 114 41.04 -9.55 11.19
CA ILE A 114 40.04 -10.60 11.37
C ILE A 114 39.59 -10.68 12.85
N LEU A 115 40.52 -10.62 13.81
CA LEU A 115 40.18 -10.61 15.23
C LEU A 115 39.39 -9.37 15.63
N LYS A 116 39.64 -8.21 15.01
CA LYS A 116 38.91 -6.97 15.25
C LYS A 116 37.45 -7.07 14.82
N ILE A 117 37.16 -7.68 13.68
CA ILE A 117 35.80 -7.75 13.14
C ILE A 117 34.94 -8.85 13.77
N GLN A 118 35.55 -9.91 14.34
CA GLN A 118 34.87 -11.08 14.90
C GLN A 118 33.80 -10.79 15.95
N PRO A 119 33.96 -9.86 16.91
CA PRO A 119 32.96 -9.63 17.94
C PRO A 119 31.64 -9.12 17.39
N ASP A 120 31.69 -8.31 16.32
CA ASP A 120 30.55 -7.56 15.82
C ASP A 120 29.98 -8.12 14.52
N ASN A 121 30.74 -9.00 13.82
CA ASN A 121 30.37 -9.48 12.50
C ASN A 121 30.43 -11.00 12.40
N LYS A 122 29.41 -11.58 11.74
CA LYS A 122 29.48 -12.95 11.26
C LYS A 122 30.19 -12.97 9.90
N TYR A 123 31.18 -13.83 9.75
CA TYR A 123 31.93 -14.00 8.50
C TYR A 123 31.79 -15.41 7.96
N SER A 124 32.04 -15.58 6.65
CA SER A 124 32.10 -16.88 5.95
C SER A 124 33.45 -17.05 5.30
N PHE A 125 33.91 -18.31 5.19
CA PHE A 125 35.11 -18.66 4.45
C PHE A 125 34.75 -19.04 3.00
N PHE A 126 35.67 -18.82 2.07
CA PHE A 126 35.52 -19.25 0.68
C PHE A 126 36.85 -19.74 0.10
N ASP A 127 36.75 -20.69 -0.85
CA ASP A 127 37.88 -21.28 -1.59
C ASP A 127 37.87 -20.84 -3.05
N THR A 128 36.67 -20.67 -3.61
CA THR A 128 36.49 -20.35 -5.04
C THR A 128 35.60 -19.08 -5.21
N ASN A 129 35.69 -18.48 -6.39
CA ASN A 129 34.82 -17.34 -6.75
C ASN A 129 33.33 -17.73 -6.75
N GLN A 130 33.02 -19.01 -7.05
CA GLN A 130 31.64 -19.47 -6.98
C GLN A 130 31.15 -19.58 -5.53
N ASP A 131 31.96 -20.11 -4.61
CA ASP A 131 31.63 -20.16 -3.19
C ASP A 131 31.41 -18.74 -2.65
N LEU A 132 32.28 -17.80 -3.03
CA LEU A 132 32.19 -16.41 -2.63
C LEU A 132 30.85 -15.78 -3.05
N ILE A 133 30.46 -15.91 -4.31
CA ILE A 133 29.22 -15.31 -4.79
C ILE A 133 27.99 -15.96 -4.17
N ASP A 134 28.01 -17.28 -3.94
CA ASP A 134 26.90 -18.01 -3.32
C ASP A 134 26.71 -17.58 -1.84
N GLU A 135 27.80 -17.37 -1.10
CA GLU A 135 27.73 -16.85 0.27
C GLU A 135 27.28 -15.38 0.32
N ILE A 136 27.74 -14.55 -0.63
CA ILE A 136 27.26 -13.17 -0.77
C ILE A 136 25.75 -13.18 -1.04
N LYS A 137 25.25 -13.98 -1.98
CA LYS A 137 23.82 -14.10 -2.28
C LYS A 137 23.01 -14.48 -1.05
N LYS A 138 23.44 -15.49 -0.29
CA LYS A 138 22.79 -15.93 0.95
C LYS A 138 22.71 -14.80 1.98
N SER A 139 23.78 -14.02 2.14
CA SER A 139 23.82 -12.91 3.10
C SER A 139 22.91 -11.77 2.67
N LEU A 140 22.90 -11.42 1.40
CA LEU A 140 22.04 -10.35 0.86
C LEU A 140 20.56 -10.73 0.85
N VAL A 141 20.21 -12.01 0.61
CA VAL A 141 18.83 -12.50 0.80
C VAL A 141 18.39 -12.29 2.25
N LYS A 142 19.22 -12.70 3.23
CA LYS A 142 18.93 -12.51 4.65
C LYS A 142 18.84 -11.02 5.04
N TYR A 143 19.65 -10.16 4.43
CA TYR A 143 19.57 -8.72 4.64
C TYR A 143 18.20 -8.17 4.22
N ILE A 144 17.71 -8.58 3.03
CA ILE A 144 16.38 -8.20 2.57
C ILE A 144 15.30 -8.77 3.50
N GLU A 145 15.39 -10.06 3.86
CA GLU A 145 14.44 -10.71 4.77
C GLU A 145 14.37 -10.00 6.13
N ARG A 146 15.51 -9.55 6.67
CA ARG A 146 15.56 -8.79 7.93
C ARG A 146 14.87 -7.44 7.79
N GLY A 147 15.20 -6.68 6.75
CA GLY A 147 14.54 -5.41 6.46
C GLY A 147 13.04 -5.57 6.19
N GLN A 148 12.61 -6.70 5.62
CA GLN A 148 11.20 -7.03 5.46
C GLN A 148 10.52 -7.35 6.80
N LYS A 149 11.18 -8.09 7.70
CA LYS A 149 10.63 -8.38 9.05
C LYS A 149 10.47 -7.12 9.90
N ASP A 150 11.38 -6.15 9.77
CA ASP A 150 11.26 -4.86 10.44
C ASP A 150 10.10 -4.04 9.86
N ASN A 151 9.90 -4.08 8.54
CA ASN A 151 8.74 -3.51 7.86
C ASN A 151 7.43 -4.24 8.20
N ASP A 152 7.45 -5.55 8.42
CA ASP A 152 6.28 -6.36 8.80
C ASP A 152 5.71 -5.99 10.17
N ASN A 153 6.47 -5.28 10.98
CA ASN A 153 6.06 -4.83 12.30
C ASN A 153 5.77 -3.33 12.40
N PHE A 154 5.88 -2.58 11.29
CA PHE A 154 5.70 -1.14 11.35
C PHE A 154 4.32 -0.75 11.89
N ASP A 155 3.27 -1.36 11.40
CA ASP A 155 1.90 -1.07 11.81
C ASP A 155 1.58 -1.51 13.25
N LYS A 156 2.44 -2.35 13.87
CA LYS A 156 2.35 -2.78 15.27
C LYS A 156 3.10 -1.86 16.24
N LYS A 157 3.96 -0.94 15.73
CA LYS A 157 4.75 -0.04 16.59
C LYS A 157 3.85 0.84 17.47
N LEU A 158 4.09 0.82 18.79
CA LEU A 158 3.35 1.64 19.75
C LEU A 158 3.74 3.12 19.64
N ILE A 159 2.76 3.97 19.78
CA ILE A 159 2.87 5.42 19.83
C ILE A 159 2.76 5.85 21.30
N LEU A 160 3.87 5.86 22.02
CA LEU A 160 3.90 6.08 23.48
C LEU A 160 3.39 7.46 23.93
N ASN A 161 3.31 8.43 23.01
CA ASN A 161 2.73 9.75 23.26
C ASN A 161 1.25 9.85 22.83
N SER A 162 0.58 8.71 22.62
CA SER A 162 -0.86 8.63 22.39
C SER A 162 -1.60 8.16 23.64
N SER A 163 -2.90 8.40 23.70
CA SER A 163 -3.80 7.94 24.77
C SER A 163 -5.18 7.58 24.20
N ILE A 164 -6.09 7.14 25.08
CA ILE A 164 -7.48 6.88 24.72
C ILE A 164 -8.22 8.13 24.27
N ASP A 165 -7.78 9.32 24.71
CA ASP A 165 -8.39 10.62 24.35
C ASP A 165 -8.08 11.03 22.91
N ASP A 166 -7.09 10.40 22.27
CA ASP A 166 -6.78 10.61 20.85
C ASP A 166 -7.71 9.83 19.90
N VAL A 167 -8.62 9.02 20.45
CA VAL A 167 -9.52 8.16 19.68
C VAL A 167 -10.80 8.89 19.33
N ASP A 168 -11.08 9.04 18.03
CA ASP A 168 -12.31 9.61 17.48
C ASP A 168 -13.51 8.69 17.75
N ASP A 169 -14.55 9.22 18.38
CA ASP A 169 -15.78 8.49 18.69
C ASP A 169 -16.59 8.14 17.42
N GLU A 170 -16.51 8.93 16.36
CA GLU A 170 -17.19 8.64 15.09
C GLU A 170 -16.51 7.45 14.38
N ALA A 171 -15.19 7.46 14.29
CA ALA A 171 -14.43 6.34 13.72
C ALA A 171 -14.61 5.05 14.54
N TYR A 172 -14.62 5.17 15.86
CA TYR A 172 -14.89 4.06 16.77
C TYR A 172 -16.31 3.50 16.58
N GLY A 173 -17.34 4.35 16.56
CA GLY A 173 -18.74 3.94 16.30
C GLY A 173 -18.91 3.30 14.93
N LEU A 174 -18.26 3.86 13.91
CA LEU A 174 -18.29 3.32 12.55
C LEU A 174 -17.69 1.91 12.47
N PHE A 175 -16.62 1.61 13.22
CA PHE A 175 -16.05 0.28 13.28
C PHE A 175 -17.08 -0.75 13.75
N PHE A 176 -17.88 -0.43 14.78
CA PHE A 176 -18.95 -1.31 15.26
C PHE A 176 -20.06 -1.53 14.23
N ASP A 177 -20.44 -0.47 13.52
CA ASP A 177 -21.46 -0.58 12.45
C ASP A 177 -21.00 -1.49 11.31
N LEU A 178 -19.68 -1.53 11.07
CA LEU A 178 -19.05 -2.33 10.02
C LEU A 178 -18.60 -3.73 10.47
N LEU A 179 -18.69 -4.03 11.77
CA LEU A 179 -18.23 -5.30 12.32
C LEU A 179 -19.04 -6.44 11.70
N LYS A 180 -18.34 -7.50 11.25
CA LYS A 180 -18.99 -8.70 10.69
C LYS A 180 -19.95 -9.32 11.69
N ASP A 181 -21.07 -9.77 11.18
CA ASP A 181 -22.07 -10.52 11.95
C ASP A 181 -21.64 -11.99 12.07
N ASP A 182 -20.59 -12.23 12.83
CA ASP A 182 -19.98 -13.52 13.11
C ASP A 182 -19.88 -13.70 14.64
N ASP A 183 -20.18 -14.88 15.15
CA ASP A 183 -20.16 -15.21 16.58
C ASP A 183 -18.82 -14.88 17.25
N SER A 184 -17.70 -14.96 16.50
CA SER A 184 -16.36 -14.61 16.98
C SER A 184 -16.21 -13.11 17.27
N PHE A 185 -16.94 -12.25 16.54
CA PHE A 185 -16.84 -10.79 16.66
C PHE A 185 -18.02 -10.18 17.44
N THR A 186 -19.15 -10.87 17.52
CA THR A 186 -20.33 -10.41 18.28
C THR A 186 -19.99 -10.14 19.74
N LYS A 187 -19.10 -10.97 20.33
CA LYS A 187 -18.60 -10.78 21.71
C LYS A 187 -17.78 -9.50 21.91
N LEU A 188 -17.26 -8.91 20.86
CA LEU A 188 -16.57 -7.61 20.95
C LEU A 188 -17.56 -6.48 21.27
N LYS A 189 -18.82 -6.62 20.84
CA LYS A 189 -19.88 -5.63 21.12
C LYS A 189 -20.27 -5.56 22.60
N ASP A 190 -19.95 -6.61 23.37
CA ASP A 190 -20.26 -6.70 24.79
C ASP A 190 -19.17 -6.04 25.68
N ILE A 191 -18.11 -5.50 25.09
CA ILE A 191 -17.00 -4.90 25.82
C ILE A 191 -17.26 -3.39 25.99
N ASP A 192 -17.65 -2.99 27.20
CA ASP A 192 -17.94 -1.57 27.52
C ASP A 192 -16.66 -0.70 27.62
N ASN A 193 -15.51 -1.29 27.95
CA ASN A 193 -14.26 -0.54 28.11
C ASN A 193 -13.58 -0.33 26.73
N LYS A 194 -13.61 0.91 26.26
CA LYS A 194 -13.03 1.34 24.97
C LYS A 194 -11.55 0.98 24.80
N ALA A 195 -10.74 1.21 25.84
CA ALA A 195 -9.30 0.89 25.79
C ALA A 195 -9.06 -0.62 25.68
N TYR A 196 -9.77 -1.41 26.49
CA TYR A 196 -9.68 -2.87 26.45
C TYR A 196 -10.17 -3.45 25.11
N LEU A 197 -11.22 -2.89 24.53
CA LEU A 197 -11.68 -3.30 23.21
C LEU A 197 -10.62 -3.02 22.15
N LEU A 198 -10.07 -1.80 22.12
CA LEU A 198 -9.04 -1.41 21.14
C LEU A 198 -7.79 -2.28 21.27
N GLU A 199 -7.37 -2.64 22.48
CA GLU A 199 -6.31 -3.63 22.71
C GLU A 199 -6.70 -5.01 22.14
N ARG A 200 -7.91 -5.47 22.41
CA ARG A 200 -8.41 -6.77 21.94
C ARG A 200 -8.48 -6.91 20.43
N ILE A 201 -8.79 -5.83 19.71
CA ILE A 201 -8.78 -5.82 18.24
C ILE A 201 -7.38 -5.57 17.65
N GLY A 202 -6.39 -5.30 18.49
CA GLY A 202 -5.01 -5.07 18.09
C GLY A 202 -4.70 -3.64 17.64
N ALA A 203 -5.50 -2.65 18.06
CA ALA A 203 -5.31 -1.24 17.72
C ALA A 203 -4.36 -0.49 18.66
N GLY A 204 -3.90 -1.14 19.72
CA GLY A 204 -2.99 -0.57 20.72
C GLY A 204 -2.73 -1.54 21.85
N GLU A 205 -2.06 -1.07 22.91
CA GLU A 205 -1.72 -1.85 24.09
C GLU A 205 -1.84 -1.00 25.37
N ILE A 206 -2.16 -1.66 26.48
CA ILE A 206 -2.18 -1.04 27.80
C ILE A 206 -0.82 -1.27 28.47
N VAL A 207 -0.02 -0.21 28.58
CA VAL A 207 1.31 -0.22 29.20
C VAL A 207 1.26 0.56 30.50
N ASN A 208 1.62 -0.09 31.62
CA ASN A 208 1.56 0.51 32.96
C ASN A 208 0.20 1.16 33.32
N GLY A 209 -0.91 0.58 32.83
CA GLY A 209 -2.27 1.06 33.07
C GLY A 209 -2.73 2.21 32.17
N VAL A 210 -1.91 2.64 31.22
CA VAL A 210 -2.24 3.66 30.22
C VAL A 210 -2.35 3.00 28.86
N PHE A 211 -3.44 3.26 28.14
CA PHE A 211 -3.62 2.79 26.77
C PHE A 211 -2.83 3.65 25.78
N HIS A 212 -2.13 3.00 24.85
CA HIS A 212 -1.42 3.63 23.76
C HIS A 212 -1.85 3.01 22.43
N LEU A 213 -2.12 3.84 21.44
CA LEU A 213 -2.35 3.39 20.08
C LEU A 213 -1.06 2.82 19.47
N ASN A 214 -1.19 1.80 18.64
CA ASN A 214 -0.15 1.49 17.66
C ASN A 214 -0.42 2.22 16.34
N ILE A 215 0.48 2.10 15.35
CA ILE A 215 0.34 2.76 14.04
C ILE A 215 -0.96 2.36 13.35
N ALA A 216 -1.34 1.06 13.36
CA ALA A 216 -2.61 0.63 12.82
C ALA A 216 -3.80 1.27 13.55
N GLY A 217 -3.77 1.27 14.88
CA GLY A 217 -4.81 1.92 15.70
C GLY A 217 -4.93 3.40 15.42
N ALA A 218 -3.82 4.11 15.25
CA ALA A 218 -3.84 5.53 14.89
C ALA A 218 -4.48 5.75 13.50
N LEU A 219 -4.14 4.91 12.51
CA LEU A 219 -4.73 4.97 11.18
C LEU A 219 -6.25 4.72 11.17
N PHE A 220 -6.75 3.84 12.04
CA PHE A 220 -8.18 3.50 12.08
C PHE A 220 -9.00 4.40 12.98
N PHE A 221 -8.42 4.88 14.08
CA PHE A 221 -9.21 5.45 15.18
C PHE A 221 -8.74 6.82 15.66
N ALA A 222 -7.56 7.34 15.26
CA ALA A 222 -7.15 8.64 15.73
C ALA A 222 -8.02 9.78 15.16
N GLU A 223 -8.38 10.76 15.99
CA GLU A 223 -9.07 11.99 15.58
C GLU A 223 -8.22 12.79 14.57
N ASP A 224 -6.92 12.91 14.85
CA ASP A 224 -5.95 13.48 13.90
C ASP A 224 -4.84 12.45 13.62
N VAL A 225 -5.01 11.70 12.54
CA VAL A 225 -4.01 10.71 12.10
C VAL A 225 -2.66 11.37 11.83
N ASN A 226 -2.66 12.61 11.29
CA ASN A 226 -1.44 13.31 10.92
C ASN A 226 -0.65 13.85 12.12
N LYS A 227 -1.21 13.83 13.34
CA LYS A 227 -0.47 14.02 14.59
C LYS A 227 0.60 12.97 14.78
N PHE A 228 0.39 11.74 14.30
CA PHE A 228 1.24 10.58 14.55
C PHE A 228 2.04 10.13 13.33
N LEU A 229 1.43 10.17 12.14
CA LEU A 229 2.09 9.78 10.90
C LEU A 229 1.48 10.50 9.70
N SER A 230 2.31 10.78 8.70
CA SER A 230 1.82 11.44 7.47
C SER A 230 0.92 10.49 6.66
N HIS A 231 -0.37 10.84 6.60
CA HIS A 231 -1.39 10.08 5.90
C HIS A 231 -2.27 10.99 5.06
N GLU A 232 -2.44 10.65 3.80
CA GLU A 232 -3.34 11.33 2.88
C GLU A 232 -3.78 10.36 1.78
N ILE A 233 -5.05 10.47 1.39
CA ILE A 233 -5.62 9.81 0.22
C ILE A 233 -6.01 10.91 -0.77
N LYS A 234 -5.43 10.88 -1.97
CA LYS A 234 -5.71 11.84 -3.04
C LYS A 234 -6.65 11.23 -4.05
N MET A 235 -7.81 11.82 -4.22
CA MET A 235 -8.81 11.41 -5.20
C MET A 235 -9.02 12.54 -6.19
N VAL A 236 -8.89 12.25 -7.50
CA VAL A 236 -9.03 13.27 -8.54
C VAL A 236 -9.81 12.70 -9.72
N ARG A 237 -10.79 13.46 -10.22
CA ARG A 237 -11.47 13.22 -11.48
C ARG A 237 -10.89 14.14 -12.54
N PHE A 238 -10.30 13.57 -13.58
CA PHE A 238 -9.76 14.29 -14.73
C PHE A 238 -10.74 14.24 -15.89
N LYS A 239 -10.83 15.33 -16.66
CA LYS A 239 -11.50 15.37 -17.95
C LYS A 239 -10.53 14.84 -19.02
N GLY A 240 -11.02 13.95 -19.85
CA GLY A 240 -10.20 13.29 -20.87
C GLY A 240 -9.33 12.18 -20.29
N ILE A 241 -8.22 11.89 -20.96
CA ILE A 241 -7.34 10.74 -20.69
C ILE A 241 -6.00 11.13 -20.06
N THR A 242 -5.81 12.39 -19.74
CA THR A 242 -4.56 12.94 -19.18
C THR A 242 -4.79 13.62 -17.82
N LYS A 243 -3.73 13.75 -17.02
CA LYS A 243 -3.77 14.42 -15.71
C LYS A 243 -3.81 15.97 -15.80
N PHE A 244 -4.19 16.53 -16.94
CA PHE A 244 -4.10 17.98 -17.18
C PHE A 244 -5.27 18.75 -16.60
N ASP A 245 -6.51 18.30 -16.83
CA ASP A 245 -7.74 19.02 -16.48
C ASP A 245 -8.49 18.28 -15.36
N ALA A 246 -8.28 18.71 -14.12
CA ALA A 246 -8.94 18.14 -12.94
C ALA A 246 -10.27 18.86 -12.69
N ILE A 247 -11.38 18.13 -12.79
CA ILE A 247 -12.74 18.67 -12.62
C ILE A 247 -13.32 18.45 -11.22
N ASP A 248 -12.76 17.49 -10.45
CA ASP A 248 -13.11 17.26 -9.07
C ASP A 248 -11.89 16.75 -8.29
N ARG A 249 -11.74 17.17 -7.03
CA ARG A 249 -10.63 16.77 -6.16
C ARG A 249 -11.08 16.60 -4.72
N LEU A 250 -10.54 15.59 -4.07
CA LEU A 250 -10.64 15.39 -2.64
C LEU A 250 -9.29 14.92 -2.08
N ASN A 251 -8.73 15.66 -1.15
CA ASN A 251 -7.57 15.26 -0.36
C ASN A 251 -8.06 14.91 1.03
N PHE A 252 -8.07 13.62 1.35
CA PHE A 252 -8.59 13.11 2.62
C PHE A 252 -7.45 12.76 3.57
N LYS A 253 -7.53 13.18 4.84
CA LYS A 253 -6.50 13.02 5.87
C LYS A 253 -6.99 12.36 7.17
N GLY A 254 -8.23 11.92 7.22
CA GLY A 254 -8.83 11.26 8.38
C GLY A 254 -8.52 9.77 8.48
N SER A 255 -9.25 9.07 9.33
CA SER A 255 -9.10 7.63 9.56
C SER A 255 -9.38 6.79 8.31
N LEU A 256 -8.82 5.58 8.24
CA LEU A 256 -9.00 4.68 7.08
C LEU A 256 -10.46 4.33 6.83
N LEU A 257 -11.26 4.10 7.89
CA LEU A 257 -12.69 3.78 7.74
C LEU A 257 -13.47 4.94 7.13
N MET A 258 -13.21 6.16 7.58
CA MET A 258 -13.79 7.35 6.99
C MET A 258 -13.29 7.56 5.55
N GLY A 259 -12.01 7.25 5.28
CA GLY A 259 -11.42 7.29 3.95
C GLY A 259 -12.12 6.36 2.96
N ILE A 260 -12.56 5.17 3.39
CA ILE A 260 -13.34 4.24 2.57
C ILE A 260 -14.73 4.82 2.25
N LYS A 261 -15.40 5.42 3.23
CA LYS A 261 -16.70 6.10 2.98
C LYS A 261 -16.55 7.27 2.00
N GLU A 262 -15.52 8.08 2.15
CA GLU A 262 -15.25 9.20 1.24
C GLU A 262 -14.89 8.72 -0.18
N PHE A 263 -14.13 7.62 -0.28
CA PHE A 263 -13.85 6.97 -1.55
C PHE A 263 -15.15 6.52 -2.24
N GLU A 264 -16.05 5.83 -1.55
CA GLU A 264 -17.31 5.38 -2.14
C GLU A 264 -18.19 6.56 -2.59
N ARG A 265 -18.21 7.65 -1.80
CA ARG A 265 -18.91 8.88 -2.15
C ARG A 265 -18.30 9.56 -3.38
N PHE A 266 -16.97 9.67 -3.42
CA PHE A 266 -16.23 10.25 -4.54
C PHE A 266 -16.41 9.43 -5.82
N PHE A 267 -16.31 8.10 -5.72
CA PHE A 267 -16.52 7.18 -6.83
C PHE A 267 -17.93 7.32 -7.41
N LYS A 268 -18.98 7.18 -6.59
CA LYS A 268 -20.38 7.33 -7.00
C LYS A 268 -20.68 8.70 -7.64
N LYS A 269 -20.03 9.76 -7.16
CA LYS A 269 -20.17 11.10 -7.72
C LYS A 269 -19.57 11.24 -9.11
N ASN A 270 -18.46 10.58 -9.37
CA ASN A 270 -17.59 10.80 -10.52
C ASN A 270 -17.64 9.71 -11.59
N THR A 271 -18.45 8.66 -11.40
CA THR A 271 -18.72 7.61 -12.39
C THR A 271 -20.17 7.67 -12.87
N ASN A 272 -20.45 6.99 -13.99
CA ASN A 272 -21.79 6.90 -14.54
C ASN A 272 -22.50 5.66 -14.00
N SER A 273 -23.81 5.77 -13.81
CA SER A 273 -24.69 4.64 -13.56
C SER A 273 -25.95 4.76 -14.42
N GLY A 274 -26.52 3.63 -14.77
CA GLY A 274 -27.71 3.56 -15.57
C GLY A 274 -28.54 2.31 -15.22
N PHE A 275 -29.52 2.03 -16.03
CA PHE A 275 -30.30 0.80 -15.92
C PHE A 275 -30.84 0.35 -17.27
N ILE A 276 -31.13 -0.94 -17.35
CA ILE A 276 -31.87 -1.55 -18.45
C ILE A 276 -33.22 -1.98 -17.92
N ILE A 277 -34.23 -1.88 -18.77
CA ILE A 277 -35.53 -2.52 -18.57
C ILE A 277 -35.57 -3.78 -19.44
N ASP A 278 -35.56 -4.95 -18.82
CA ASP A 278 -35.70 -6.25 -19.50
C ASP A 278 -37.02 -6.88 -19.11
N GLY A 279 -38.03 -6.73 -20.00
CA GLY A 279 -39.39 -7.13 -19.73
C GLY A 279 -40.00 -6.40 -18.52
N MET A 280 -40.26 -7.10 -17.43
CA MET A 280 -40.75 -6.57 -16.15
C MET A 280 -39.61 -6.32 -15.15
N ASN A 281 -38.37 -6.65 -15.51
CA ASN A 281 -37.20 -6.50 -14.61
C ASN A 281 -36.41 -5.27 -14.96
N ARG A 282 -35.89 -4.61 -13.92
CA ARG A 282 -34.94 -3.53 -14.04
C ARG A 282 -33.55 -4.04 -13.61
N ILE A 283 -32.57 -3.89 -14.48
CA ILE A 283 -31.18 -4.26 -14.22
C ILE A 283 -30.36 -2.98 -14.11
N ASN A 284 -29.77 -2.72 -12.96
CA ASN A 284 -28.88 -1.58 -12.80
C ASN A 284 -27.52 -1.89 -13.41
N ILE A 285 -26.93 -0.87 -14.03
CA ILE A 285 -25.65 -0.97 -14.70
C ILE A 285 -24.80 0.21 -14.25
N ASP A 286 -23.62 -0.11 -13.76
CA ASP A 286 -22.60 0.87 -13.43
C ASP A 286 -21.50 0.91 -14.51
N GLU A 287 -20.89 2.07 -14.72
CA GLU A 287 -19.75 2.22 -15.61
C GLU A 287 -18.58 1.30 -15.21
N TYR A 288 -18.40 1.11 -13.91
CA TYR A 288 -17.44 0.19 -13.31
C TYR A 288 -18.09 -0.60 -12.17
N PRO A 289 -17.80 -1.90 -12.02
CA PRO A 289 -18.30 -2.67 -10.89
C PRO A 289 -17.67 -2.18 -9.59
N ILE A 290 -18.49 -1.56 -8.72
CA ILE A 290 -18.01 -0.97 -7.46
C ILE A 290 -17.24 -1.98 -6.59
N LYS A 291 -17.60 -3.26 -6.64
CA LYS A 291 -16.93 -4.32 -5.88
C LYS A 291 -15.47 -4.46 -6.30
N ALA A 292 -15.17 -4.45 -7.61
CA ALA A 292 -13.81 -4.55 -8.12
C ALA A 292 -12.97 -3.32 -7.76
N ILE A 293 -13.54 -2.11 -7.93
CA ILE A 293 -12.81 -0.86 -7.64
C ILE A 293 -12.57 -0.72 -6.13
N ARG A 294 -13.57 -1.07 -5.30
CA ARG A 294 -13.44 -1.08 -3.83
C ARG A 294 -12.37 -2.05 -3.36
N GLU A 295 -12.33 -3.26 -3.92
CA GLU A 295 -11.29 -4.25 -3.60
C GLU A 295 -9.89 -3.70 -3.91
N GLY A 296 -9.69 -3.09 -5.09
CA GLY A 296 -8.42 -2.43 -5.42
C GLY A 296 -8.05 -1.31 -4.45
N PHE A 297 -9.03 -0.53 -3.98
CA PHE A 297 -8.81 0.54 -3.01
C PHE A 297 -8.49 0.00 -1.60
N ILE A 298 -9.21 -1.02 -1.13
CA ILE A 298 -8.93 -1.69 0.16
C ILE A 298 -7.53 -2.31 0.15
N ASN A 299 -7.16 -2.98 -0.95
CA ASN A 299 -5.81 -3.53 -1.11
C ASN A 299 -4.74 -2.43 -1.09
N ALA A 300 -5.01 -1.27 -1.66
CA ALA A 300 -4.09 -0.12 -1.55
C ALA A 300 -3.93 0.34 -0.10
N LEU A 301 -5.01 0.41 0.71
CA LEU A 301 -4.94 0.73 2.14
C LEU A 301 -4.18 -0.35 2.92
N ALA A 302 -4.51 -1.63 2.69
CA ALA A 302 -3.92 -2.76 3.41
C ALA A 302 -2.41 -2.93 3.14
N HIS A 303 -1.96 -2.64 1.92
CA HIS A 303 -0.59 -2.92 1.47
C HIS A 303 0.28 -1.69 1.23
N ARG A 304 -0.20 -0.46 1.56
CA ARG A 304 0.62 0.75 1.48
C ARG A 304 1.87 0.63 2.34
N ASN A 305 2.99 1.14 1.84
CA ASN A 305 4.15 1.38 2.69
C ASN A 305 3.94 2.67 3.51
N TYR A 306 3.50 2.52 4.77
CA TYR A 306 3.21 3.64 5.68
C TYR A 306 4.46 4.30 6.28
N GLU A 307 5.64 3.70 6.18
CA GLU A 307 6.91 4.34 6.57
C GLU A 307 7.25 5.53 5.67
N ARG A 308 6.68 5.55 4.46
CA ARG A 308 6.90 6.63 3.49
C ARG A 308 6.00 7.81 3.77
N SER A 309 6.55 8.81 4.43
CA SER A 309 5.83 10.04 4.79
C SER A 309 5.52 10.96 3.61
N SER A 310 6.26 10.87 2.49
CA SER A 310 6.14 11.77 1.34
C SER A 310 5.29 11.26 0.18
N SER A 311 4.77 10.01 0.27
CA SER A 311 4.01 9.38 -0.81
C SER A 311 2.65 8.94 -0.31
N PHE A 312 1.59 9.16 -1.09
CA PHE A 312 0.21 8.96 -0.70
C PHE A 312 -0.51 8.00 -1.65
N ILE A 313 -1.63 7.42 -1.21
CA ILE A 313 -2.50 6.67 -2.11
C ILE A 313 -3.16 7.67 -3.05
N GLU A 314 -3.10 7.39 -4.34
CA GLU A 314 -3.72 8.19 -5.38
C GLU A 314 -4.80 7.38 -6.10
N PHE A 315 -6.02 7.93 -6.12
CA PHE A 315 -7.17 7.39 -6.81
C PHE A 315 -7.58 8.36 -7.92
N TYR A 316 -7.41 7.96 -9.16
CA TYR A 316 -7.66 8.79 -10.32
C TYR A 316 -8.74 8.22 -11.23
N ILE A 317 -9.72 9.02 -11.57
CA ILE A 317 -10.76 8.69 -12.54
C ILE A 317 -10.52 9.54 -13.80
N PHE A 318 -10.34 8.87 -14.94
CA PHE A 318 -10.28 9.46 -16.29
C PHE A 318 -11.56 9.14 -17.05
N ASP A 319 -11.70 9.63 -18.29
CA ASP A 319 -12.87 9.30 -19.11
C ASP A 319 -12.83 7.85 -19.61
N ASP A 320 -11.65 7.24 -19.71
CA ASP A 320 -11.43 5.89 -20.24
C ASP A 320 -10.99 4.84 -19.23
N ARG A 321 -10.60 5.26 -18.00
CA ARG A 321 -10.05 4.34 -16.99
C ARG A 321 -10.07 4.90 -15.57
N ILE A 322 -9.86 4.01 -14.62
CA ILE A 322 -9.54 4.33 -13.21
C ILE A 322 -8.14 3.82 -12.91
N GLU A 323 -7.33 4.61 -12.22
CA GLU A 323 -6.01 4.24 -11.73
C GLU A 323 -5.97 4.36 -10.20
N ILE A 324 -5.47 3.31 -9.52
CA ILE A 324 -5.13 3.34 -8.11
C ILE A 324 -3.63 3.15 -7.99
N ILE A 325 -2.93 4.12 -7.40
CA ILE A 325 -1.48 4.10 -7.24
C ILE A 325 -1.17 4.05 -5.76
N ASN A 326 -0.45 3.03 -5.37
CA ASN A 326 -0.11 2.73 -3.99
C ASN A 326 1.39 2.86 -3.77
N PRO A 327 1.86 3.65 -2.76
CA PRO A 327 3.26 3.68 -2.36
C PRO A 327 3.76 2.32 -1.88
N GLY A 328 4.88 1.88 -2.45
CA GLY A 328 5.51 0.58 -2.19
C GLY A 328 5.25 -0.45 -3.30
N LYS A 329 6.27 -1.24 -3.62
CA LYS A 329 6.17 -2.38 -4.54
C LYS A 329 5.50 -3.57 -3.87
N LEU A 330 5.24 -4.64 -4.64
CA LEU A 330 4.90 -5.93 -4.06
C LEU A 330 5.99 -6.37 -3.07
N LYS A 331 5.56 -7.07 -2.03
CA LYS A 331 6.51 -7.62 -1.05
C LYS A 331 7.20 -8.83 -1.66
N TYR A 332 8.53 -8.77 -1.75
CA TYR A 332 9.30 -9.92 -2.21
C TYR A 332 8.99 -11.17 -1.35
N PRO A 333 8.87 -12.38 -1.94
CA PRO A 333 9.19 -12.73 -3.33
C PRO A 333 8.02 -12.60 -4.32
N LEU A 334 6.87 -12.02 -3.94
CA LEU A 334 5.66 -11.97 -4.76
C LEU A 334 5.87 -11.21 -6.07
N THR A 335 5.37 -11.81 -7.15
CA THR A 335 5.30 -11.21 -8.48
C THR A 335 3.86 -10.85 -8.85
N ILE A 336 3.68 -10.08 -9.92
CA ILE A 336 2.33 -9.77 -10.46
C ILE A 336 1.62 -11.06 -10.89
N GLU A 337 2.35 -12.06 -11.37
CA GLU A 337 1.79 -13.34 -11.80
C GLU A 337 1.28 -14.15 -10.60
N ASP A 338 2.06 -14.20 -9.51
CA ASP A 338 1.66 -14.88 -8.28
C ASP A 338 0.35 -14.31 -7.71
N ILE A 339 0.22 -12.98 -7.63
CA ILE A 339 -0.99 -12.36 -7.10
C ILE A 339 -2.21 -12.54 -8.01
N LYS A 340 -2.03 -12.67 -9.34
CA LYS A 340 -3.11 -12.97 -10.28
C LYS A 340 -3.60 -14.41 -10.16
N ASN A 341 -2.71 -15.33 -9.77
CA ASN A 341 -3.02 -16.75 -9.59
C ASN A 341 -3.46 -17.09 -8.16
N ASP A 342 -3.63 -16.09 -7.28
CA ASP A 342 -3.85 -16.26 -5.84
C ASP A 342 -2.75 -17.10 -5.16
N GLU A 343 -1.53 -17.05 -5.71
CA GLU A 343 -0.35 -17.72 -5.18
C GLU A 343 0.42 -16.77 -4.26
N GLY A 344 0.59 -17.19 -3.03
CA GLY A 344 1.34 -16.44 -2.02
C GLY A 344 0.50 -15.41 -1.26
N ILE A 345 0.53 -15.51 0.06
CA ILE A 345 -0.09 -14.57 0.99
C ILE A 345 1.04 -13.77 1.64
N GLY A 346 1.13 -12.48 1.33
CA GLY A 346 2.09 -11.57 1.94
C GLY A 346 1.43 -10.27 2.35
N HIS A 347 1.08 -10.13 3.63
CA HIS A 347 0.59 -8.86 4.14
C HIS A 347 1.77 -7.96 4.52
N ARG A 348 1.82 -6.73 4.00
CA ARG A 348 2.80 -5.72 4.43
C ARG A 348 2.46 -5.22 5.83
N ASN A 349 1.17 -5.02 6.11
CA ASN A 349 0.65 -4.46 7.34
C ASN A 349 -0.35 -5.44 7.96
N GLU A 350 0.13 -6.39 8.76
CA GLU A 350 -0.70 -7.46 9.32
C GLU A 350 -1.81 -6.92 10.21
N ARG A 351 -1.53 -5.93 11.07
CA ARG A 351 -2.55 -5.34 11.96
C ARG A 351 -3.62 -4.58 11.19
N ILE A 352 -3.23 -3.86 10.16
CA ILE A 352 -4.21 -3.18 9.28
C ILE A 352 -5.12 -4.20 8.62
N CYS A 353 -4.56 -5.28 8.07
CA CYS A 353 -5.33 -6.38 7.50
C CYS A 353 -6.26 -7.04 8.54
N ASP A 354 -5.76 -7.32 9.75
CA ASP A 354 -6.53 -7.91 10.84
C ASP A 354 -7.74 -7.05 11.25
N ILE A 355 -7.57 -5.73 11.31
CA ILE A 355 -8.66 -4.80 11.64
C ILE A 355 -9.66 -4.72 10.48
N LEU A 356 -9.19 -4.61 9.23
CA LEU A 356 -10.05 -4.63 8.03
C LEU A 356 -10.85 -5.93 7.92
N TYR A 357 -10.22 -7.06 8.24
CA TYR A 357 -10.88 -8.36 8.24
C TYR A 357 -12.06 -8.46 9.21
N LYS A 358 -11.97 -7.81 10.37
CA LYS A 358 -13.08 -7.77 11.33
C LYS A 358 -14.28 -6.98 10.81
N THR A 359 -14.06 -6.12 9.81
CA THR A 359 -15.12 -5.39 9.09
C THR A 359 -15.58 -6.16 7.85
N ASN A 360 -16.67 -5.70 7.21
CA ASN A 360 -17.16 -6.26 5.96
C ASN A 360 -16.35 -5.82 4.73
N TYR A 361 -15.19 -5.20 4.92
CA TYR A 361 -14.38 -4.67 3.82
C TYR A 361 -13.35 -5.65 3.28
N MET A 362 -12.89 -6.62 4.06
CA MET A 362 -11.84 -7.55 3.64
C MET A 362 -12.19 -9.01 3.99
N GLU A 363 -11.82 -9.95 3.11
CA GLU A 363 -11.93 -11.39 3.34
C GLU A 363 -10.53 -12.00 3.56
N HIS A 364 -10.43 -13.02 4.42
CA HIS A 364 -9.15 -13.67 4.77
C HIS A 364 -8.58 -14.59 3.68
N ILE A 365 -9.30 -14.81 2.60
CA ILE A 365 -9.06 -15.97 1.71
C ILE A 365 -8.04 -15.66 0.60
N GLY A 366 -7.44 -14.47 0.57
CA GLY A 366 -6.44 -14.11 -0.46
C GLY A 366 -6.97 -14.11 -1.91
N ARG A 367 -8.30 -14.06 -2.10
CA ARG A 367 -8.97 -14.09 -3.42
C ARG A 367 -9.40 -12.73 -3.94
N GLY A 368 -8.95 -11.66 -3.33
CA GLY A 368 -9.37 -10.30 -3.71
C GLY A 368 -9.04 -9.95 -5.16
N ILE A 369 -7.87 -10.38 -5.65
CA ILE A 369 -7.45 -10.13 -7.03
C ILE A 369 -8.31 -10.92 -8.02
N SER A 370 -8.55 -12.21 -7.78
CA SER A 370 -9.44 -13.04 -8.62
C SER A 370 -10.87 -12.50 -8.64
N GLN A 371 -11.41 -12.08 -7.49
CA GLN A 371 -12.73 -11.46 -7.42
C GLN A 371 -12.78 -10.14 -8.22
N MET A 372 -11.74 -9.33 -8.16
CA MET A 372 -11.61 -8.09 -8.92
C MET A 372 -11.65 -8.37 -10.42
N ILE A 373 -10.90 -9.37 -10.89
CA ILE A 373 -10.87 -9.83 -12.28
C ILE A 373 -12.26 -10.34 -12.70
N ASP A 374 -12.89 -11.18 -11.89
CA ASP A 374 -14.20 -11.77 -12.17
C ASP A 374 -15.31 -10.72 -12.25
N GLU A 375 -15.34 -9.75 -11.35
CA GLU A 375 -16.34 -8.68 -11.35
C GLU A 375 -16.19 -7.76 -12.60
N MET A 376 -14.96 -7.48 -13.03
CA MET A 376 -14.72 -6.76 -14.29
C MET A 376 -15.22 -7.56 -15.49
N LYS A 377 -14.91 -8.86 -15.59
CA LYS A 377 -15.38 -9.74 -16.66
C LYS A 377 -16.90 -9.86 -16.69
N LYS A 378 -17.55 -10.06 -15.53
CA LYS A 378 -19.02 -10.10 -15.42
C LYS A 378 -19.68 -8.82 -15.92
N SER A 379 -19.01 -7.68 -15.73
CA SER A 379 -19.46 -6.38 -16.22
C SER A 379 -19.07 -6.14 -17.68
N GLY A 380 -18.44 -7.13 -18.35
CA GLY A 380 -18.00 -7.08 -19.73
C GLY A 380 -16.87 -6.10 -19.98
N LEU A 381 -16.10 -5.78 -18.97
CA LEU A 381 -14.91 -4.94 -19.04
C LEU A 381 -13.63 -5.80 -19.10
N GLU A 382 -12.55 -5.18 -19.56
CA GLU A 382 -11.24 -5.83 -19.57
C GLU A 382 -10.76 -6.13 -18.14
N GLU A 383 -9.90 -7.14 -18.01
CA GLU A 383 -9.22 -7.43 -16.74
C GLU A 383 -8.41 -6.23 -16.27
N PRO A 384 -8.27 -6.05 -14.93
CA PRO A 384 -7.41 -5.00 -14.41
C PRO A 384 -5.95 -5.22 -14.83
N GLU A 385 -5.27 -4.13 -15.17
CA GLU A 385 -3.84 -4.14 -15.44
C GLU A 385 -3.06 -3.79 -14.18
N PHE A 386 -2.08 -4.63 -13.83
CA PHE A 386 -1.19 -4.42 -12.68
C PHE A 386 0.20 -4.05 -13.16
N SER A 387 0.84 -3.08 -12.51
CA SER A 387 2.21 -2.68 -12.84
C SER A 387 2.95 -2.15 -11.63
N GLU A 388 4.27 -2.36 -11.61
CA GLU A 388 5.17 -1.77 -10.63
C GLU A 388 5.92 -0.58 -11.24
N GLY A 389 5.93 0.54 -10.50
CA GLY A 389 6.80 1.68 -10.77
C GLY A 389 8.14 1.53 -10.02
N ASN A 390 8.95 2.59 -10.02
CA ASN A 390 10.20 2.58 -9.25
C ASN A 390 9.97 2.27 -7.78
N ASP A 391 8.86 2.74 -7.21
CA ASP A 391 8.58 2.68 -5.81
C ASP A 391 7.07 2.72 -5.49
N SER A 392 6.27 2.22 -6.39
CA SER A 392 4.82 2.18 -6.31
C SER A 392 4.27 0.94 -7.00
N PHE A 393 3.09 0.54 -6.59
CA PHE A 393 2.26 -0.46 -7.26
C PHE A 393 1.02 0.23 -7.82
N LYS A 394 0.66 -0.08 -9.06
CA LYS A 394 -0.51 0.50 -9.72
C LYS A 394 -1.45 -0.59 -10.22
N VAL A 395 -2.73 -0.42 -9.97
CA VAL A 395 -3.80 -1.14 -10.65
C VAL A 395 -4.59 -0.16 -11.53
N MET A 396 -4.87 -0.56 -12.75
CA MET A 396 -5.63 0.21 -13.72
C MET A 396 -6.83 -0.60 -14.20
N PHE A 397 -8.01 0.02 -14.12
CA PHE A 397 -9.27 -0.53 -14.58
C PHE A 397 -9.69 0.24 -15.83
N LYS A 398 -9.67 -0.42 -16.98
CA LYS A 398 -10.17 0.18 -18.23
C LYS A 398 -11.67 0.25 -18.25
N GLY A 399 -12.19 1.38 -18.67
CA GLY A 399 -13.62 1.62 -18.89
C GLY A 399 -13.93 1.76 -20.37
N ASN A 400 -15.20 1.97 -20.68
CA ASN A 400 -15.67 2.13 -22.05
C ASN A 400 -15.90 3.60 -22.44
N GLY A 401 -15.04 4.50 -21.98
CA GLY A 401 -15.09 5.92 -22.36
C GLY A 401 -16.33 6.65 -21.83
N GLY A 402 -16.76 6.32 -20.61
CA GLY A 402 -17.98 6.91 -20.00
C GLY A 402 -19.28 6.29 -20.51
N LYS A 403 -19.20 5.28 -21.35
CA LYS A 403 -20.36 4.54 -21.84
C LYS A 403 -20.67 3.40 -20.88
N ILE A 404 -21.96 3.18 -20.62
CA ILE A 404 -22.47 2.04 -19.85
C ILE A 404 -22.52 0.86 -20.81
N SER A 405 -21.48 0.09 -20.87
CA SER A 405 -20.88 -0.40 -22.08
C SER A 405 -21.42 -1.66 -22.74
N HIS A 406 -22.08 -2.55 -22.08
CA HIS A 406 -22.47 -3.82 -22.75
C HIS A 406 -23.83 -3.78 -23.41
N TYR A 407 -24.54 -2.69 -23.25
CA TYR A 407 -25.95 -2.59 -23.61
C TYR A 407 -26.23 -1.45 -24.62
N GLU A 408 -25.19 -0.87 -25.26
CA GLU A 408 -25.39 0.20 -26.25
C GLU A 408 -26.28 -0.21 -27.45
N ASN A 409 -26.37 -1.51 -27.70
CA ASN A 409 -27.26 -2.05 -28.74
C ASN A 409 -28.66 -2.43 -28.22
N ASN A 410 -28.96 -2.16 -26.93
CA ASN A 410 -30.25 -2.45 -26.36
C ASN A 410 -31.03 -1.12 -26.23
N GLU A 411 -32.07 -0.95 -27.03
CA GLU A 411 -32.95 0.25 -27.05
C GLU A 411 -33.56 0.59 -25.65
N ASN A 412 -33.41 -0.31 -24.68
CA ASN A 412 -33.92 -0.19 -23.33
C ASN A 412 -32.93 0.35 -22.30
N VAL A 413 -31.70 0.76 -22.72
CA VAL A 413 -30.72 1.35 -21.78
C VAL A 413 -31.07 2.80 -21.50
N ILE A 414 -31.31 3.14 -20.24
CA ILE A 414 -31.56 4.51 -19.79
C ILE A 414 -30.39 5.01 -18.96
N ASN A 415 -29.63 5.94 -19.52
CA ASN A 415 -28.58 6.63 -18.78
C ASN A 415 -29.21 7.67 -17.84
N LEU A 416 -28.94 7.57 -16.55
CA LEU A 416 -29.52 8.48 -15.55
C LEU A 416 -29.17 9.95 -15.76
N LYS A 417 -27.99 10.24 -16.36
CA LYS A 417 -27.60 11.60 -16.69
C LYS A 417 -28.45 12.20 -17.81
N ASP A 418 -28.88 11.40 -18.77
CA ASP A 418 -29.69 11.85 -19.91
C ASP A 418 -31.13 12.21 -19.48
N LEU A 419 -31.57 11.72 -18.31
CA LEU A 419 -32.84 12.14 -17.68
C LEU A 419 -32.75 13.53 -17.05
N GLY A 420 -31.62 14.22 -17.18
CA GLY A 420 -31.39 15.56 -16.59
C GLY A 420 -31.46 15.55 -15.08
N LEU A 421 -31.17 14.43 -14.42
CA LEU A 421 -31.10 14.32 -12.97
C LEU A 421 -29.85 15.00 -12.45
N ASN A 422 -29.99 15.70 -11.31
CA ASN A 422 -28.82 16.19 -10.60
C ASN A 422 -28.19 15.08 -9.75
N GLN A 423 -26.96 15.33 -9.25
CA GLN A 423 -26.17 14.32 -8.53
C GLN A 423 -26.90 13.74 -7.30
N ARG A 424 -27.60 14.58 -6.50
CA ARG A 424 -28.37 14.11 -5.35
C ARG A 424 -29.50 13.16 -5.77
N GLN A 425 -30.20 13.51 -6.84
CA GLN A 425 -31.30 12.69 -7.39
C GLN A 425 -30.80 11.34 -7.88
N ILE A 426 -29.61 11.30 -8.52
CA ILE A 426 -28.97 10.06 -8.94
C ILE A 426 -28.61 9.20 -7.73
N VAL A 427 -27.94 9.78 -6.71
CA VAL A 427 -27.56 9.04 -5.49
C VAL A 427 -28.78 8.47 -4.77
N ILE A 428 -29.84 9.27 -4.56
CA ILE A 428 -31.09 8.81 -3.93
C ILE A 428 -31.69 7.64 -4.71
N LEU A 429 -31.80 7.80 -6.02
CA LEU A 429 -32.37 6.79 -6.89
C LEU A 429 -31.56 5.49 -6.81
N THR A 430 -30.23 5.59 -6.83
CA THR A 430 -29.33 4.47 -6.69
C THR A 430 -29.48 3.77 -5.33
N GLU A 431 -29.57 4.52 -4.24
CA GLU A 431 -29.78 3.95 -2.90
C GLU A 431 -31.12 3.20 -2.79
N ILE A 432 -32.20 3.83 -3.27
CA ILE A 432 -33.54 3.21 -3.25
C ILE A 432 -33.56 1.91 -4.04
N ILE A 433 -32.90 1.89 -5.19
CA ILE A 433 -32.95 0.77 -6.12
C ILE A 433 -31.98 -0.35 -5.73
N ASN A 434 -30.70 -0.01 -5.49
CA ASN A 434 -29.67 -1.01 -5.25
C ASN A 434 -29.81 -1.69 -3.88
N ASN A 435 -30.25 -0.93 -2.88
CA ASN A 435 -30.39 -1.44 -1.52
C ASN A 435 -31.85 -1.86 -1.20
N ASN A 436 -32.76 -1.71 -2.16
CA ASN A 436 -34.21 -1.97 -2.02
C ASN A 436 -34.81 -1.33 -0.75
N VAL A 437 -34.36 -0.12 -0.45
CA VAL A 437 -34.78 0.64 0.75
C VAL A 437 -35.81 1.70 0.40
N SER A 438 -36.65 2.06 1.38
CA SER A 438 -37.53 3.21 1.28
C SER A 438 -36.85 4.41 1.95
N MET A 439 -36.86 5.57 1.29
CA MET A 439 -36.25 6.80 1.81
C MET A 439 -37.35 7.86 2.10
N THR A 440 -37.10 8.64 3.13
CA THR A 440 -37.94 9.79 3.54
C THR A 440 -37.28 11.11 3.18
N TYR A 441 -37.99 12.24 3.35
CA TYR A 441 -37.38 13.56 3.24
C TYR A 441 -36.28 13.78 4.30
N ASP A 442 -36.44 13.20 5.49
CA ASP A 442 -35.48 13.34 6.58
C ASP A 442 -34.16 12.62 6.24
N ASP A 443 -34.22 11.46 5.58
CA ASP A 443 -33.05 10.73 5.12
C ASP A 443 -32.26 11.54 4.08
N HIS A 444 -32.96 12.16 3.12
CA HIS A 444 -32.36 13.08 2.15
C HIS A 444 -31.66 14.26 2.82
N ILE A 445 -32.33 14.89 3.80
CA ILE A 445 -31.81 16.06 4.53
C ILE A 445 -30.53 15.67 5.26
N LYS A 446 -30.52 14.52 5.94
CA LYS A 446 -29.34 14.00 6.64
C LYS A 446 -28.19 13.68 5.67
N MET A 447 -28.50 13.02 4.57
CA MET A 447 -27.49 12.54 3.60
C MET A 447 -26.77 13.70 2.89
N PHE A 448 -27.48 14.79 2.57
CA PHE A 448 -26.94 15.88 1.76
C PHE A 448 -26.84 17.23 2.48
N ASN A 449 -27.18 17.27 3.76
CA ASN A 449 -27.25 18.51 4.55
C ASN A 449 -28.05 19.63 3.85
N THR A 450 -29.26 19.31 3.39
CA THR A 450 -30.11 20.21 2.59
C THR A 450 -31.38 20.60 3.35
N SER A 451 -32.12 21.54 2.77
CA SER A 451 -33.43 21.95 3.31
C SER A 451 -34.57 21.03 2.85
N LYS A 452 -35.63 20.94 3.63
CA LYS A 452 -36.84 20.18 3.28
C LYS A 452 -37.43 20.54 1.91
N PRO A 453 -37.54 21.82 1.48
CA PRO A 453 -37.97 22.15 0.13
C PRO A 453 -37.09 21.62 -0.97
N THR A 454 -35.78 21.45 -0.73
CA THR A 454 -34.84 20.84 -1.66
C THR A 454 -35.10 19.35 -1.79
N ALA A 455 -35.27 18.64 -0.66
CA ALA A 455 -35.63 17.23 -0.64
C ALA A 455 -36.96 16.96 -1.38
N GLU A 456 -37.99 17.78 -1.10
CA GLU A 456 -39.28 17.68 -1.78
C GLU A 456 -39.19 17.85 -3.29
N ARG A 457 -38.38 18.82 -3.76
CA ARG A 457 -38.16 19.06 -5.19
C ARG A 457 -37.43 17.89 -5.85
N ASP A 458 -36.41 17.35 -5.20
CA ASP A 458 -35.63 16.24 -5.73
C ASP A 458 -36.50 14.96 -5.85
N PHE A 459 -37.23 14.58 -4.83
CA PHE A 459 -38.15 13.43 -4.88
C PHE A 459 -39.34 13.66 -5.84
N ARG A 460 -39.86 14.88 -5.94
CA ARG A 460 -40.94 15.19 -6.89
C ARG A 460 -40.50 14.97 -8.32
N LYS A 461 -39.26 15.33 -8.67
CA LYS A 461 -38.73 15.08 -10.01
C LYS A 461 -38.58 13.58 -10.27
N LEU A 462 -38.03 12.82 -9.35
CA LEU A 462 -37.91 11.35 -9.46
C LEU A 462 -39.30 10.67 -9.63
N ALA A 463 -40.25 11.08 -8.82
CA ALA A 463 -41.63 10.56 -8.91
C ALA A 463 -42.32 10.95 -10.25
N LYS A 464 -42.09 12.18 -10.75
CA LYS A 464 -42.63 12.62 -12.05
C LYS A 464 -42.07 11.79 -13.22
N LEU A 465 -40.84 11.30 -13.10
CA LEU A 465 -40.22 10.41 -14.08
C LEU A 465 -40.55 8.94 -13.85
N ASN A 466 -41.47 8.62 -12.93
CA ASN A 466 -41.83 7.27 -12.52
C ASN A 466 -40.64 6.43 -12.04
N LEU A 467 -39.57 7.06 -11.57
CA LEU A 467 -38.37 6.38 -11.10
C LEU A 467 -38.47 5.92 -9.63
N VAL A 468 -39.39 6.51 -8.87
CA VAL A 468 -39.72 6.15 -7.49
C VAL A 468 -41.21 6.19 -7.27
N LYS A 469 -41.73 5.30 -6.38
CA LYS A 469 -43.12 5.24 -5.95
C LYS A 469 -43.27 5.96 -4.61
N LYS A 470 -44.18 6.93 -4.54
CA LYS A 470 -44.51 7.62 -3.29
C LYS A 470 -45.56 6.84 -2.53
N SER A 471 -45.31 6.56 -1.25
CA SER A 471 -46.27 5.91 -0.32
C SER A 471 -46.35 6.69 1.00
N ILE A 472 -47.38 6.40 1.80
CA ILE A 472 -47.52 6.96 3.15
C ILE A 472 -47.57 5.78 4.12
N VAL A 473 -46.54 5.61 4.93
CA VAL A 473 -46.43 4.58 5.95
C VAL A 473 -46.26 5.24 7.30
N ASN A 474 -47.08 4.85 8.28
CA ASN A 474 -47.04 5.41 9.64
C ASN A 474 -47.12 6.95 9.68
N ARG A 475 -47.93 7.57 8.83
CA ARG A 475 -48.04 9.02 8.65
C ARG A 475 -46.80 9.74 8.12
N LYS A 476 -45.80 9.03 7.64
CA LYS A 476 -44.61 9.59 6.98
C LYS A 476 -44.65 9.28 5.48
N VAL A 477 -44.26 10.25 4.68
CA VAL A 477 -44.07 10.08 3.24
C VAL A 477 -42.77 9.31 3.01
N GLN A 478 -42.85 8.22 2.27
CA GLN A 478 -41.71 7.40 1.87
C GLN A 478 -41.67 7.25 0.35
N PHE A 479 -40.47 7.06 -0.17
CA PHE A 479 -40.21 6.79 -1.58
C PHE A 479 -39.46 5.47 -1.69
N SER A 480 -40.01 4.54 -2.47
CA SER A 480 -39.47 3.20 -2.73
C SER A 480 -39.23 2.98 -4.21
N SER A 481 -38.65 1.85 -4.55
CA SER A 481 -38.62 1.36 -5.93
C SER A 481 -40.04 1.23 -6.44
N PRO A 482 -40.33 1.58 -7.70
CA PRO A 482 -41.63 1.25 -8.31
C PRO A 482 -41.81 -0.28 -8.35
N ASP A 483 -43.01 -0.76 -8.01
CA ASP A 483 -43.39 -2.15 -8.33
C ASP A 483 -43.63 -2.19 -9.85
N TYR A 484 -42.77 -2.84 -10.60
CA TYR A 484 -42.99 -3.18 -11.99
C TYR A 484 -43.39 -4.64 -12.10
#